data_d9ebee24ea1bb8bce4bf341ccb2ae9e4
#
_entry.id   d9ebee24ea1bb8bce4bf341ccb2ae9e4
#
_cell.length_a   1.000
_cell.length_b   1.000
_cell.length_c   1.000
_cell.angle_alpha   90.00
_cell.angle_beta   90.00
_cell.angle_gamma   90.00
#
_symmetry.space_group_name_H-M   'P 1'
#
loop_
_entity.id
_entity.type
_entity.pdbx_description
1 polymer ?
#
loop_
_entity_poly.entity_id
_entity_poly.type
_entity_poly.pdbx_seq_one_letter_code
_entity_poly.pdbx_strand_id
1 'polypeptide(L)'
;LPDFKFMTKFRLRVIFQNKSGYIVMFIGILFSNFILMFSLLLTPLVNNFKTEVIDNMICNYQYVLKVPVETDTKGAEKYAVTTLETDFENSDNSDEITVYGVDKDSDYVKAGFVDRNSVFVSEGVLEKFGLKVGDNLDLKTKYDDKTYRLTISGTYKYPASLAVFTDI
;
A
#
# COMPACT_ATOMS: atom_id res chain seq x y z
N LEU A 1 -45.81 -5.70 -32.42
CA LEU A 1 -44.44 -5.37 -32.87
C LEU A 1 -44.49 -4.19 -33.76
N PRO A 2 -43.70 -3.13 -33.58
CA PRO A 2 -43.67 -1.96 -34.44
C PRO A 2 -43.34 -2.34 -35.87
N ASP A 3 -43.64 -1.45 -36.84
CA ASP A 3 -43.47 -1.67 -38.28
C ASP A 3 -42.04 -1.80 -38.74
N PHE A 4 -41.36 -2.84 -38.29
CA PHE A 4 -40.04 -3.18 -38.80
C PHE A 4 -40.12 -3.90 -40.15
N LYS A 5 -39.14 -3.61 -41.04
CA LYS A 5 -38.97 -4.33 -42.30
C LYS A 5 -38.88 -5.84 -42.09
N PHE A 6 -39.40 -6.63 -43.02
CA PHE A 6 -39.38 -8.11 -42.92
C PHE A 6 -38.05 -8.72 -42.47
N MET A 7 -36.96 -8.24 -43.04
CA MET A 7 -35.61 -8.73 -42.69
C MET A 7 -35.25 -8.49 -41.21
N THR A 8 -35.67 -7.35 -40.64
CA THR A 8 -35.43 -7.05 -39.23
C THR A 8 -36.25 -7.94 -38.31
N LYS A 9 -37.54 -8.19 -38.67
CA LYS A 9 -38.39 -9.10 -37.96
C LYS A 9 -37.85 -10.54 -37.96
N PHE A 10 -37.33 -10.98 -39.11
CA PHE A 10 -36.70 -12.30 -39.26
C PHE A 10 -35.46 -12.44 -38.38
N ARG A 11 -34.52 -11.46 -38.44
CA ARG A 11 -33.32 -11.46 -37.61
C ARG A 11 -33.64 -11.52 -36.08
N LEU A 12 -34.54 -10.66 -35.65
CA LEU A 12 -34.99 -10.67 -34.23
C LEU A 12 -35.57 -12.02 -33.83
N ARG A 13 -36.37 -12.65 -34.68
CA ARG A 13 -36.94 -13.96 -34.40
C ARG A 13 -35.88 -15.04 -34.25
N VAL A 14 -34.87 -15.06 -35.13
CA VAL A 14 -33.74 -15.98 -35.06
C VAL A 14 -32.94 -15.78 -33.77
N ILE A 15 -32.67 -14.52 -33.39
CA ILE A 15 -31.97 -14.19 -32.17
C ILE A 15 -32.75 -14.68 -30.95
N PHE A 16 -34.09 -14.44 -30.88
CA PHE A 16 -34.91 -14.85 -29.76
C PHE A 16 -35.12 -16.38 -29.70
N GLN A 17 -35.08 -17.08 -30.82
CA GLN A 17 -35.11 -18.54 -30.85
C GLN A 17 -33.83 -19.19 -30.33
N ASN A 18 -32.67 -18.58 -30.58
CA ASN A 18 -31.35 -19.11 -30.18
C ASN A 18 -30.64 -18.23 -29.14
N LYS A 19 -31.44 -17.65 -28.24
CA LYS A 19 -30.90 -16.73 -27.20
C LYS A 19 -29.80 -17.32 -26.33
N SER A 20 -29.86 -18.62 -26.03
CA SER A 20 -28.82 -19.29 -25.23
C SER A 20 -27.46 -19.23 -25.90
N GLY A 21 -27.36 -19.53 -27.21
CA GLY A 21 -26.12 -19.44 -27.97
C GLY A 21 -25.57 -18.01 -28.04
N TYR A 22 -26.43 -17.04 -28.28
CA TYR A 22 -26.05 -15.62 -28.33
C TYR A 22 -25.58 -15.09 -26.96
N ILE A 23 -26.21 -15.52 -25.85
CA ILE A 23 -25.79 -15.14 -24.50
C ILE A 23 -24.39 -15.69 -24.23
N VAL A 24 -24.13 -16.97 -24.51
CA VAL A 24 -22.82 -17.57 -24.30
C VAL A 24 -21.73 -16.86 -25.12
N MET A 25 -22.03 -16.57 -26.42
CA MET A 25 -21.11 -15.83 -27.27
C MET A 25 -20.86 -14.40 -26.74
N PHE A 26 -21.89 -13.71 -26.30
CA PHE A 26 -21.77 -12.36 -25.71
C PHE A 26 -20.90 -12.38 -24.44
N ILE A 27 -21.14 -13.33 -23.53
CA ILE A 27 -20.35 -13.49 -22.32
C ILE A 27 -18.86 -13.78 -22.68
N GLY A 28 -18.62 -14.64 -23.67
CA GLY A 28 -17.26 -14.94 -24.14
C GLY A 28 -16.52 -13.71 -24.66
N ILE A 29 -17.19 -12.90 -25.50
CA ILE A 29 -16.61 -11.65 -26.03
C ILE A 29 -16.36 -10.66 -24.90
N LEU A 30 -17.32 -10.49 -23.97
CA LEU A 30 -17.21 -9.58 -22.85
C LEU A 30 -16.05 -9.98 -21.94
N PHE A 31 -15.92 -11.26 -21.64
CA PHE A 31 -14.83 -11.78 -20.80
C PHE A 31 -13.44 -11.61 -21.48
N SER A 32 -13.35 -11.88 -22.78
CA SER A 32 -12.14 -11.66 -23.55
C SER A 32 -11.71 -10.20 -23.57
N ASN A 33 -12.65 -9.27 -23.77
CA ASN A 33 -12.38 -7.84 -23.73
C ASN A 33 -11.95 -7.40 -22.31
N PHE A 34 -12.56 -7.95 -21.28
CA PHE A 34 -12.18 -7.64 -19.90
C PHE A 34 -10.73 -8.07 -19.61
N ILE A 35 -10.34 -9.29 -20.00
CA ILE A 35 -8.96 -9.77 -19.82
C ILE A 35 -7.97 -8.90 -20.61
N LEU A 36 -8.30 -8.55 -21.85
CA LEU A 36 -7.45 -7.70 -22.67
C LEU A 36 -7.29 -6.30 -22.06
N MET A 37 -8.36 -5.68 -21.61
CA MET A 37 -8.33 -4.39 -20.93
C MET A 37 -7.49 -4.44 -19.66
N PHE A 38 -7.68 -5.48 -18.84
CA PHE A 38 -6.90 -5.68 -17.62
C PHE A 38 -5.40 -5.83 -17.92
N SER A 39 -5.05 -6.63 -18.93
CA SER A 39 -3.65 -6.81 -19.34
C SER A 39 -3.00 -5.51 -19.81
N LEU A 40 -3.72 -4.67 -20.55
CA LEU A 40 -3.21 -3.38 -21.01
C LEU A 40 -3.03 -2.37 -19.86
N LEU A 41 -3.88 -2.42 -18.84
CA LEU A 41 -3.79 -1.55 -17.67
C LEU A 41 -2.68 -1.96 -16.69
N LEU A 42 -2.32 -3.24 -16.65
CA LEU A 42 -1.35 -3.76 -15.68
C LEU A 42 0.04 -3.15 -15.88
N THR A 43 0.50 -3.01 -17.13
CA THR A 43 1.83 -2.47 -17.43
C THR A 43 2.02 -1.03 -16.94
N PRO A 44 1.15 -0.06 -17.27
CA PRO A 44 1.30 1.30 -16.76
C PRO A 44 1.12 1.37 -15.22
N LEU A 45 0.24 0.55 -14.65
CA LEU A 45 0.04 0.49 -13.20
C LEU A 45 1.34 0.08 -12.48
N VAL A 46 1.97 -1.02 -12.92
CA VAL A 46 3.22 -1.50 -12.34
C VAL A 46 4.36 -0.49 -12.54
N ASN A 47 4.44 0.15 -13.70
CA ASN A 47 5.46 1.16 -13.96
C ASN A 47 5.28 2.39 -13.07
N ASN A 48 4.06 2.87 -12.90
CA ASN A 48 3.77 3.99 -12.01
C ASN A 48 4.13 3.65 -10.56
N PHE A 49 3.72 2.48 -10.08
CA PHE A 49 4.06 2.02 -8.73
C PHE A 49 5.58 1.90 -8.53
N LYS A 50 6.29 1.32 -9.51
CA LYS A 50 7.76 1.24 -9.48
C LYS A 50 8.41 2.61 -9.37
N THR A 51 7.97 3.58 -10.18
CA THR A 51 8.49 4.95 -10.16
C THR A 51 8.20 5.58 -8.81
N GLU A 52 7.00 5.43 -8.30
CA GLU A 52 6.60 5.98 -7.01
C GLU A 52 7.44 5.41 -5.85
N VAL A 53 7.71 4.11 -5.85
CA VAL A 53 8.58 3.48 -4.84
C VAL A 53 10.00 4.01 -4.95
N ILE A 54 10.58 4.09 -6.15
CA ILE A 54 11.96 4.54 -6.36
C ILE A 54 12.11 6.02 -5.96
N ASP A 55 11.18 6.88 -6.36
CA ASP A 55 11.24 8.32 -6.09
C ASP A 55 11.06 8.67 -4.60
N ASN A 56 10.44 7.77 -3.83
CA ASN A 56 10.21 7.95 -2.39
C ASN A 56 11.06 7.00 -1.52
N MET A 57 12.11 6.41 -2.07
CA MET A 57 13.09 5.69 -1.26
C MET A 57 13.84 6.65 -0.34
N ILE A 58 14.05 6.22 0.90
CA ILE A 58 14.77 7.01 1.92
C ILE A 58 16.20 7.31 1.45
N CYS A 59 16.87 6.30 0.90
CA CYS A 59 18.26 6.44 0.40
C CYS A 59 18.54 5.38 -0.67
N ASN A 60 19.61 5.60 -1.44
CA ASN A 60 20.01 4.69 -2.51
C ASN A 60 20.59 3.37 -2.00
N TYR A 61 21.18 3.35 -0.82
CA TYR A 61 21.82 2.18 -0.23
C TYR A 61 21.50 2.08 1.25
N GLN A 62 21.03 0.92 1.68
CA GLN A 62 20.78 0.59 3.07
C GLN A 62 21.55 -0.67 3.44
N TYR A 63 22.31 -0.61 4.54
CA TYR A 63 23.08 -1.72 5.04
C TYR A 63 22.58 -2.14 6.41
N VAL A 64 22.14 -3.38 6.53
CA VAL A 64 21.77 -3.98 7.82
C VAL A 64 23.04 -4.55 8.44
N LEU A 65 23.46 -3.96 9.53
CA LEU A 65 24.68 -4.37 10.25
C LEU A 65 24.34 -5.43 11.30
N LYS A 66 25.16 -6.46 11.41
CA LYS A 66 25.03 -7.49 12.47
C LYS A 66 25.41 -6.96 13.85
N VAL A 67 26.29 -5.95 13.87
CA VAL A 67 26.76 -5.30 15.09
C VAL A 67 26.80 -3.79 14.81
N PRO A 68 26.38 -2.94 15.75
CA PRO A 68 26.50 -1.48 15.60
C PRO A 68 27.97 -1.10 15.39
N VAL A 69 28.25 -0.48 14.28
CA VAL A 69 29.59 0.02 13.94
C VAL A 69 29.50 1.51 13.67
N GLU A 70 30.44 2.26 14.22
CA GLU A 70 30.58 3.66 13.86
C GLU A 70 31.27 3.78 12.52
N THR A 71 30.78 4.71 11.69
CA THR A 71 31.37 4.99 10.39
C THR A 71 31.61 6.48 10.24
N ASP A 72 32.80 6.83 9.76
CA ASP A 72 33.17 8.22 9.40
C ASP A 72 32.85 8.50 7.92
N THR A 73 32.11 7.62 7.26
CA THR A 73 31.77 7.79 5.85
C THR A 73 30.89 9.02 5.67
N LYS A 74 31.35 9.96 4.88
CA LYS A 74 30.63 11.20 4.60
C LYS A 74 29.28 10.89 3.93
N GLY A 75 28.21 11.40 4.52
CA GLY A 75 26.85 11.18 4.03
C GLY A 75 26.22 9.85 4.45
N ALA A 76 26.86 9.10 5.36
CA ALA A 76 26.24 7.95 5.99
C ALA A 76 25.54 8.35 7.29
N GLU A 77 24.30 7.92 7.46
CA GLU A 77 23.53 8.10 8.69
C GLU A 77 23.14 6.76 9.29
N LYS A 78 23.06 6.72 10.60
CA LYS A 78 22.59 5.56 11.36
C LYS A 78 21.10 5.67 11.56
N TYR A 79 20.42 4.54 11.50
CA TYR A 79 19.03 4.42 11.89
C TYR A 79 18.79 3.08 12.55
N ALA A 80 17.81 3.03 13.43
CA ALA A 80 17.37 1.79 14.06
C ALA A 80 16.16 1.25 13.30
N VAL A 81 16.08 -0.07 13.14
CA VAL A 81 14.92 -0.73 12.53
C VAL A 81 14.44 -1.84 13.45
N THR A 82 13.15 -1.86 13.70
CA THR A 82 12.48 -2.97 14.36
C THR A 82 11.15 -3.25 13.71
N THR A 83 10.64 -4.46 13.88
CA THR A 83 9.30 -4.83 13.40
C THR A 83 8.42 -5.04 14.61
N LEU A 84 7.29 -4.38 14.62
CA LEU A 84 6.25 -4.51 15.64
C LEU A 84 4.96 -4.99 14.98
N GLU A 85 4.08 -5.58 15.77
CA GLU A 85 2.76 -6.03 15.33
C GLU A 85 1.69 -5.05 15.80
N THR A 86 0.66 -4.88 14.97
CA THR A 86 -0.51 -4.07 15.36
C THR A 86 -1.30 -4.77 16.45
N ASP A 87 -1.74 -4.01 17.44
CA ASP A 87 -2.58 -4.49 18.54
C ASP A 87 -3.98 -3.85 18.46
N PHE A 88 -4.78 -4.30 17.48
CA PHE A 88 -6.17 -3.87 17.38
C PHE A 88 -7.08 -4.90 18.06
N GLU A 89 -7.85 -4.47 19.05
CA GLU A 89 -8.70 -5.31 19.94
C GLU A 89 -9.69 -6.24 19.22
N ASN A 90 -9.90 -6.13 17.91
CA ASN A 90 -10.90 -6.88 17.15
C ASN A 90 -10.38 -7.58 15.88
N SER A 91 -9.08 -7.69 15.68
CA SER A 91 -8.56 -8.38 14.51
C SER A 91 -7.78 -9.64 14.91
N ASP A 92 -8.25 -10.80 14.42
CA ASP A 92 -7.53 -12.07 14.55
C ASP A 92 -6.19 -12.08 13.75
N ASN A 93 -5.92 -11.03 12.99
CA ASN A 93 -4.72 -10.87 12.18
C ASN A 93 -3.93 -9.65 12.67
N SER A 94 -2.83 -9.88 13.33
CA SER A 94 -1.82 -8.86 13.56
C SER A 94 -1.02 -8.61 12.27
N ASP A 95 -0.89 -7.36 11.88
CA ASP A 95 -0.05 -6.97 10.76
C ASP A 95 1.30 -6.48 11.26
N GLU A 96 2.36 -6.90 10.58
CA GLU A 96 3.71 -6.42 10.87
C GLU A 96 3.92 -5.01 10.29
N ILE A 97 4.39 -4.10 11.13
CA ILE A 97 4.77 -2.73 10.77
C ILE A 97 6.25 -2.54 11.07
N THR A 98 6.97 -2.01 10.09
CA THR A 98 8.38 -1.67 10.28
C THR A 98 8.50 -0.29 10.93
N VAL A 99 9.18 -0.22 12.07
CA VAL A 99 9.44 1.01 12.80
C VAL A 99 10.88 1.44 12.53
N TYR A 100 11.04 2.64 11.97
CA TYR A 100 12.31 3.29 11.71
C TYR A 100 12.57 4.35 12.77
N GLY A 101 13.57 4.13 13.60
CA GLY A 101 14.11 5.16 14.47
C GLY A 101 15.18 5.94 13.72
N VAL A 102 14.96 7.21 13.48
CA VAL A 102 15.87 8.09 12.74
C VAL A 102 16.25 9.27 13.61
N ASP A 103 17.40 9.88 13.29
CA ASP A 103 17.82 11.10 13.97
C ASP A 103 16.91 12.26 13.59
N LYS A 104 16.61 13.13 14.54
CA LYS A 104 15.77 14.33 14.33
C LYS A 104 16.31 15.26 13.25
N ASP A 105 17.63 15.33 13.12
CA ASP A 105 18.32 16.16 12.14
C ASP A 105 18.75 15.38 10.89
N SER A 106 18.11 14.25 10.60
CA SER A 106 18.40 13.42 9.44
C SER A 106 18.25 14.19 8.13
N ASP A 107 19.24 14.06 7.25
CA ASP A 107 19.21 14.60 5.90
C ASP A 107 18.32 13.78 4.97
N TYR A 108 18.06 12.49 5.31
CA TYR A 108 17.32 11.55 4.51
C TYR A 108 15.83 11.48 4.85
N VAL A 109 15.48 11.55 6.14
CA VAL A 109 14.08 11.50 6.59
C VAL A 109 13.72 12.85 7.22
N LYS A 110 13.11 13.72 6.43
CA LYS A 110 12.67 15.05 6.90
C LYS A 110 11.27 14.97 7.51
N ALA A 111 11.19 14.36 8.67
CA ALA A 111 9.98 14.33 9.48
C ALA A 111 10.16 15.31 10.66
N GLY A 112 9.17 16.19 10.85
CA GLY A 112 9.19 17.17 11.94
C GLY A 112 8.78 16.53 13.26
N PHE A 113 9.64 15.70 13.86
CA PHE A 113 9.38 15.07 15.16
C PHE A 113 9.25 16.13 16.27
N VAL A 114 8.14 16.07 17.01
CA VAL A 114 7.87 16.99 18.13
C VAL A 114 8.27 16.35 19.45
N ASP A 115 7.81 15.12 19.68
CA ASP A 115 8.04 14.34 20.90
C ASP A 115 8.38 12.88 20.57
N ARG A 116 8.97 12.14 21.55
CA ARG A 116 9.32 10.72 21.40
C ARG A 116 8.14 9.80 21.12
N ASN A 117 6.93 10.16 21.55
CA ASN A 117 5.71 9.38 21.28
C ASN A 117 4.98 9.87 20.02
N SER A 118 5.50 10.88 19.36
CA SER A 118 4.99 11.52 18.16
C SER A 118 5.62 10.85 16.95
N VAL A 119 4.82 10.20 16.13
CA VAL A 119 5.33 9.40 15.01
C VAL A 119 4.73 9.87 13.69
N PHE A 120 5.51 9.68 12.63
CA PHE A 120 5.03 9.80 11.27
C PHE A 120 4.81 8.41 10.70
N VAL A 121 3.69 8.21 10.03
CA VAL A 121 3.31 6.91 9.45
C VAL A 121 3.25 6.99 7.94
N SER A 122 3.53 5.86 7.27
CA SER A 122 3.32 5.78 5.83
C SER A 122 1.84 5.93 5.49
N GLU A 123 1.53 6.49 4.32
CA GLU A 123 0.15 6.64 3.85
C GLU A 123 -0.60 5.30 3.86
N GLY A 124 0.08 4.20 3.52
CA GLY A 124 -0.48 2.86 3.56
C GLY A 124 -0.96 2.40 4.95
N VAL A 125 -0.35 2.88 6.04
CA VAL A 125 -0.81 2.60 7.41
C VAL A 125 -2.15 3.28 7.67
N LEU A 126 -2.29 4.55 7.29
CA LEU A 126 -3.56 5.27 7.46
C LEU A 126 -4.69 4.66 6.66
N GLU A 127 -4.43 4.33 5.39
CA GLU A 127 -5.43 3.75 4.49
C GLU A 127 -5.86 2.35 4.93
N LYS A 128 -4.88 1.50 5.28
CA LYS A 128 -5.16 0.12 5.66
C LYS A 128 -5.96 0.00 6.94
N PHE A 129 -5.62 0.82 7.95
CA PHE A 129 -6.24 0.75 9.28
C PHE A 129 -7.33 1.81 9.50
N GLY A 130 -7.59 2.68 8.51
CA GLY A 130 -8.60 3.74 8.60
C GLY A 130 -8.27 4.80 9.65
N LEU A 131 -6.98 4.98 9.98
CA LEU A 131 -6.50 5.92 10.96
C LEU A 131 -6.34 7.33 10.38
N LYS A 132 -6.29 8.32 11.26
CA LYS A 132 -6.08 9.73 10.92
C LYS A 132 -4.95 10.32 11.74
N VAL A 133 -4.42 11.43 11.27
CA VAL A 133 -3.48 12.25 12.07
C VAL A 133 -4.16 12.69 13.36
N GLY A 134 -3.51 12.44 14.48
CA GLY A 134 -4.04 12.66 15.83
C GLY A 134 -4.54 11.39 16.53
N ASP A 135 -4.75 10.30 15.80
CA ASP A 135 -5.15 9.02 16.39
C ASP A 135 -3.96 8.32 17.07
N ASN A 136 -4.27 7.36 17.94
CA ASN A 136 -3.26 6.51 18.55
C ASN A 136 -3.11 5.21 17.77
N LEU A 137 -1.87 4.79 17.63
CA LEU A 137 -1.48 3.52 17.05
C LEU A 137 -0.83 2.67 18.14
N ASP A 138 -1.48 1.57 18.52
CA ASP A 138 -0.96 0.64 19.50
C ASP A 138 -0.20 -0.49 18.77
N LEU A 139 1.09 -0.60 19.08
CA LEU A 139 2.00 -1.60 18.51
C LEU A 139 2.57 -2.46 19.63
N LYS A 140 2.69 -3.76 19.40
CA LYS A 140 3.28 -4.69 20.35
C LYS A 140 4.48 -5.43 19.78
N THR A 141 5.35 -5.87 20.68
CA THR A 141 6.48 -6.70 20.33
C THR A 141 6.01 -8.15 20.15
N LYS A 142 6.52 -8.82 19.12
CA LYS A 142 6.16 -10.22 18.80
C LYS A 142 6.46 -11.23 19.90
N TYR A 143 7.46 -10.97 20.74
CA TYR A 143 7.98 -11.92 21.72
C TYR A 143 7.83 -11.46 23.16
N ASP A 144 7.59 -10.18 23.39
CA ASP A 144 7.39 -9.59 24.73
C ASP A 144 6.02 -8.91 24.72
N ASP A 145 5.21 -9.09 25.75
CA ASP A 145 3.89 -8.43 25.88
C ASP A 145 4.00 -6.91 26.15
N LYS A 146 4.94 -6.24 25.47
CA LYS A 146 5.08 -4.79 25.56
C LYS A 146 4.29 -4.13 24.45
N THR A 147 3.33 -3.30 24.87
CA THR A 147 2.57 -2.47 23.95
C THR A 147 3.10 -1.03 23.99
N TYR A 148 3.33 -0.47 22.82
CA TYR A 148 3.73 0.92 22.61
C TYR A 148 2.56 1.70 22.06
N ARG A 149 2.10 2.70 22.80
CA ARG A 149 1.07 3.61 22.33
C ARG A 149 1.72 4.83 21.71
N LEU A 150 1.57 4.99 20.40
CA LEU A 150 2.17 6.04 19.60
C LEU A 150 1.07 6.96 19.07
N THR A 151 1.31 8.27 19.09
CA THR A 151 0.37 9.26 18.52
C THR A 151 0.81 9.66 17.12
N ILE A 152 -0.06 9.52 16.16
CA ILE A 152 0.20 9.86 14.76
C ILE A 152 0.22 11.39 14.61
N SER A 153 1.39 11.97 14.36
CA SER A 153 1.56 13.40 14.19
C SER A 153 1.56 13.86 12.74
N GLY A 154 1.77 12.94 11.82
CA GLY A 154 1.76 13.25 10.40
C GLY A 154 1.96 12.02 9.54
N THR A 155 2.00 12.28 8.23
CA THR A 155 2.25 11.25 7.22
C THR A 155 3.62 11.46 6.58
N TYR A 156 4.26 10.36 6.24
CA TYR A 156 5.46 10.34 5.43
C TYR A 156 5.19 9.52 4.17
N LYS A 157 5.52 10.07 3.01
CA LYS A 157 5.27 9.39 1.74
C LYS A 157 6.28 8.25 1.55
N TYR A 158 5.89 7.04 1.93
CA TYR A 158 6.71 5.85 1.84
C TYR A 158 5.88 4.66 1.34
N PRO A 159 5.77 4.48 0.00
CA PRO A 159 4.91 3.45 -0.60
C PRO A 159 5.50 2.04 -0.54
N ALA A 160 6.77 1.88 -0.10
CA ALA A 160 7.45 0.59 -0.13
C ALA A 160 6.91 -0.42 0.91
N SER A 161 6.46 0.06 2.07
CA SER A 161 5.92 -0.81 3.14
C SER A 161 5.05 -0.03 4.13
N LEU A 162 4.38 -0.79 5.02
CA LEU A 162 3.77 -0.22 6.21
C LEU A 162 4.89 0.19 7.16
N ALA A 163 5.08 1.48 7.34
CA ALA A 163 6.20 2.03 8.09
C ALA A 163 5.76 3.10 9.09
N VAL A 164 6.46 3.13 10.20
CA VAL A 164 6.37 4.17 11.24
C VAL A 164 7.75 4.77 11.42
N PHE A 165 7.84 6.08 11.43
CA PHE A 165 9.07 6.83 11.65
C PHE A 165 9.00 7.54 12.99
N THR A 166 10.02 7.36 13.82
CA THR A 166 10.13 7.96 15.16
C THR A 166 11.52 8.52 15.38
N ASP A 167 11.64 9.44 16.32
CA ASP A 167 12.93 9.95 16.81
C ASP A 167 13.61 8.87 17.68
N ILE A 168 14.96 8.77 17.61
CA ILE A 168 15.77 7.82 18.40
C ILE A 168 16.00 8.33 19.81
#